data_5cd645beeadad91088cd561248c54bef
#
_entry.id   5cd645beeadad91088cd561248c54bef
#
_cell.length_a   1.000
_cell.length_b   1.000
_cell.length_c   1.000
_cell.angle_alpha   90.00
_cell.angle_beta   90.00
_cell.angle_gamma   90.00
#
_symmetry.space_group_name_H-M   'P 1'
#
loop_
_entity.id
_entity.type
_entity.pdbx_description
1 polymer ?
#
loop_
_entity_poly.entity_id
_entity_poly.type
_entity_poly.pdbx_seq_one_letter_code
_entity_poly.pdbx_strand_id
1 'polypeptide(L)'
;MLFGRNRNLIGLDIGDSSVKVVELNELAKGRGWHVTKLGWEPLSSEAIVDGSIMDSQLVSETIQRLFDRCRLKRSAPVATALSGHSVIVKRISLPVMTEAELAESIRWEAEQYIPFDIEDVNLDYRILEGSSLSGEGNMDVLLAAAKKEKINDYVGVINQAGLNASTVDIAAFAMQNAFEANYDFEPDQVIGLVDIGAAVSSITVLFGGTSVYWRDINIGGNQYTDAIQKELNLSGEQAEQVKRGEEIDGVPYEQVLPILSAVSDDIGTEIQKTLDFFKQISATERLLDRLYLCGGTAQVVNMKESLGNRLDAEVDLLNPFRKISPSGREASPELINEMMPTASVAVGLALRKVGD
;
A
#
# COMPACT_ATOMS: atom_id res chain seq x y z
N MET A 1 16.21 33.82 -10.97
CA MET A 1 15.26 32.72 -10.80
C MET A 1 16.04 31.41 -11.01
N LEU A 2 16.46 30.78 -9.93
CA LEU A 2 17.07 29.45 -10.00
C LEU A 2 15.92 28.48 -10.20
N PHE A 3 15.92 27.80 -11.33
CA PHE A 3 15.01 26.70 -11.63
C PHE A 3 15.17 25.65 -10.53
N GLY A 4 14.20 25.57 -9.61
CA GLY A 4 14.10 24.48 -8.66
C GLY A 4 13.94 23.21 -9.49
N ARG A 5 15.00 22.39 -9.61
CA ARG A 5 14.86 21.02 -10.07
C ARG A 5 13.86 20.37 -9.12
N ASN A 6 12.70 19.98 -9.64
CA ASN A 6 11.81 19.06 -8.93
C ASN A 6 12.70 17.90 -8.46
N ARG A 7 12.93 17.82 -7.14
CA ARG A 7 13.75 16.75 -6.58
C ARG A 7 12.85 15.54 -6.49
N ASN A 8 13.24 14.46 -7.14
CA ASN A 8 12.58 13.17 -6.96
C ASN A 8 12.70 12.75 -5.49
N LEU A 9 11.64 12.18 -4.96
CA LEU A 9 11.60 11.61 -3.63
C LEU A 9 12.19 10.19 -3.63
N ILE A 10 12.82 9.81 -2.54
CA ILE A 10 13.09 8.38 -2.28
C ILE A 10 11.82 7.81 -1.65
N GLY A 11 11.25 6.80 -2.28
CA GLY A 11 10.14 6.05 -1.68
C GLY A 11 10.67 5.12 -0.59
N LEU A 12 10.22 5.33 0.64
CA LEU A 12 10.54 4.54 1.83
C LEU A 12 9.26 3.92 2.37
N ASP A 13 9.08 2.63 2.15
CA ASP A 13 7.99 1.84 2.71
C ASP A 13 8.46 1.16 4.00
N ILE A 14 7.84 1.52 5.12
CA ILE A 14 8.10 0.95 6.45
C ILE A 14 6.93 0.03 6.80
N GLY A 15 7.07 -1.26 6.49
CA GLY A 15 6.07 -2.28 6.79
C GLY A 15 6.42 -3.07 8.05
N ASP A 16 5.46 -3.86 8.56
CA ASP A 16 5.61 -4.62 9.80
C ASP A 16 6.72 -5.69 9.75
N SER A 17 7.02 -6.23 8.56
CA SER A 17 8.02 -7.29 8.38
C SER A 17 9.30 -6.86 7.69
N SER A 18 9.33 -5.70 7.04
CA SER A 18 10.49 -5.22 6.29
C SER A 18 10.39 -3.75 5.94
N VAL A 19 11.55 -3.11 5.79
CA VAL A 19 11.70 -1.77 5.23
C VAL A 19 12.15 -1.88 3.78
N LYS A 20 11.57 -1.08 2.88
CA LYS A 20 11.89 -1.08 1.45
C LYS A 20 12.21 0.34 0.98
N VAL A 21 13.12 0.48 0.04
CA VAL A 21 13.45 1.76 -0.59
C VAL A 21 13.48 1.63 -2.11
N VAL A 22 13.03 2.67 -2.77
CA VAL A 22 13.11 2.81 -4.23
C VAL A 22 13.50 4.24 -4.59
N GLU A 23 14.49 4.39 -5.47
CA GLU A 23 14.87 5.66 -6.10
C GLU A 23 14.59 5.58 -7.60
N LEU A 24 13.72 6.47 -8.08
CA LEU A 24 13.38 6.60 -9.49
C LEU A 24 13.96 7.89 -10.07
N ASN A 25 14.34 7.82 -11.34
CA ASN A 25 14.66 9.01 -12.13
C ASN A 25 13.77 9.11 -13.34
N GLU A 26 13.22 10.30 -13.58
CA GLU A 26 12.40 10.58 -14.74
C GLU A 26 13.26 10.66 -16.01
N LEU A 27 12.82 9.99 -17.07
CA LEU A 27 13.45 10.07 -18.37
C LEU A 27 13.24 11.45 -19.02
N ALA A 28 14.22 11.91 -19.79
CA ALA A 28 14.15 13.20 -20.45
C ALA A 28 12.83 13.35 -21.25
N LYS A 29 12.18 14.51 -21.11
CA LYS A 29 10.90 14.88 -21.77
C LYS A 29 9.68 14.08 -21.29
N GLY A 30 9.66 13.60 -20.05
CA GLY A 30 8.51 12.89 -19.48
C GLY A 30 8.20 11.54 -20.13
N ARG A 31 9.19 10.89 -20.75
CA ARG A 31 9.01 9.61 -21.47
C ARG A 31 8.95 8.38 -20.60
N GLY A 32 8.72 8.55 -19.29
CA GLY A 32 8.65 7.47 -18.31
C GLY A 32 9.75 7.53 -17.27
N TRP A 33 9.97 6.44 -16.57
CA TRP A 33 10.84 6.33 -15.41
C TRP A 33 11.84 5.19 -15.54
N HIS A 34 12.96 5.30 -14.85
CA HIS A 34 13.86 4.20 -14.61
C HIS A 34 14.21 4.12 -13.13
N VAL A 35 14.33 2.88 -12.62
CA VAL A 35 14.78 2.62 -11.28
C VAL A 35 16.30 2.64 -11.23
N THR A 36 16.86 3.46 -10.34
CA THR A 36 18.30 3.62 -10.15
C THR A 36 18.82 2.84 -8.97
N LYS A 37 18.02 2.78 -7.91
CA LYS A 37 18.34 2.04 -6.68
C LYS A 37 17.07 1.48 -6.07
N LEU A 38 17.18 0.30 -5.53
CA LEU A 38 16.16 -0.34 -4.73
C LEU A 38 16.79 -1.31 -3.75
N GLY A 39 16.07 -1.65 -2.70
CA GLY A 39 16.49 -2.61 -1.71
C GLY A 39 15.48 -2.75 -0.59
N TRP A 40 15.65 -3.78 0.20
CA TRP A 40 14.83 -4.07 1.36
C TRP A 40 15.66 -4.67 2.50
N GLU A 41 15.23 -4.46 3.75
CA GLU A 41 15.79 -5.06 4.95
C GLU A 41 14.68 -5.66 5.80
N PRO A 42 14.84 -6.87 6.35
CA PRO A 42 13.88 -7.45 7.25
C PRO A 42 13.80 -6.67 8.57
N LEU A 43 12.62 -6.67 9.17
CA LEU A 43 12.37 -6.23 10.53
C LEU A 43 11.95 -7.41 11.40
N SER A 44 12.36 -7.39 12.68
CA SER A 44 11.80 -8.29 13.68
C SER A 44 10.30 -8.06 13.83
N SER A 45 9.53 -9.12 14.03
CA SER A 45 8.09 -9.07 14.25
C SER A 45 7.65 -8.23 15.45
N GLU A 46 8.58 -7.93 16.37
CA GLU A 46 8.34 -7.10 17.54
C GLU A 46 8.62 -5.62 17.32
N ALA A 47 9.29 -5.26 16.21
CA ALA A 47 9.68 -3.88 15.93
C ALA A 47 8.48 -3.00 15.58
N ILE A 48 7.53 -3.55 14.83
CA ILE A 48 6.27 -2.91 14.44
C ILE A 48 5.17 -3.95 14.62
N VAL A 49 4.13 -3.60 15.36
CA VAL A 49 2.98 -4.45 15.63
C VAL A 49 1.71 -3.71 15.20
N ASP A 50 0.94 -4.30 14.30
CA ASP A 50 -0.27 -3.70 13.71
C ASP A 50 -0.02 -2.27 13.22
N GLY A 51 1.13 -2.08 12.56
CA GLY A 51 1.61 -0.80 12.08
C GLY A 51 2.07 0.18 13.16
N SER A 52 2.03 -0.13 14.45
CA SER A 52 2.55 0.71 15.54
C SER A 52 4.02 0.42 15.79
N ILE A 53 4.86 1.46 15.80
CA ILE A 53 6.30 1.32 16.03
C ILE A 53 6.53 1.07 17.52
N MET A 54 7.01 -0.14 17.86
CA MET A 54 7.30 -0.56 19.23
C MET A 54 8.77 -0.35 19.60
N ASP A 55 9.68 -0.50 18.61
CA ASP A 55 11.11 -0.26 18.77
C ASP A 55 11.62 0.74 17.70
N SER A 56 11.55 2.01 18.04
CA SER A 56 11.98 3.11 17.15
C SER A 56 13.48 3.05 16.85
N GLN A 57 14.31 2.56 17.78
CA GLN A 57 15.74 2.43 17.57
C GLN A 57 16.04 1.37 16.51
N LEU A 58 15.46 0.18 16.64
CA LEU A 58 15.65 -0.91 15.68
C LEU A 58 15.17 -0.51 14.28
N VAL A 59 13.99 0.15 14.17
CA VAL A 59 13.46 0.62 12.89
C VAL A 59 14.40 1.66 12.27
N SER A 60 14.86 2.67 13.04
CA SER A 60 15.75 3.70 12.52
C SER A 60 17.12 3.15 12.09
N GLU A 61 17.70 2.22 12.85
CA GLU A 61 18.95 1.53 12.49
C GLU A 61 18.79 0.68 11.22
N THR A 62 17.64 0.03 11.05
CA THR A 62 17.32 -0.74 9.84
C THR A 62 17.23 0.17 8.61
N ILE A 63 16.57 1.32 8.75
CA ILE A 63 16.52 2.34 7.69
C ILE A 63 17.94 2.80 7.34
N GLN A 64 18.79 3.10 8.34
CA GLN A 64 20.18 3.54 8.11
C GLN A 64 20.97 2.49 7.34
N ARG A 65 20.94 1.22 7.78
CA ARG A 65 21.63 0.11 7.10
C ARG A 65 21.19 -0.02 5.65
N LEU A 66 19.89 0.07 5.39
CA LEU A 66 19.32 -0.02 4.06
C LEU A 66 19.79 1.12 3.14
N PHE A 67 19.80 2.36 3.64
CA PHE A 67 20.28 3.52 2.90
C PHE A 67 21.77 3.42 2.56
N ASP A 68 22.60 2.95 3.51
CA ASP A 68 24.03 2.78 3.30
C ASP A 68 24.31 1.64 2.30
N ARG A 69 23.61 0.51 2.42
CA ARG A 69 23.71 -0.63 1.49
C ARG A 69 23.33 -0.25 0.06
N CYS A 70 22.23 0.50 -0.11
CA CYS A 70 21.78 0.98 -1.41
C CYS A 70 22.53 2.24 -1.88
N ARG A 71 23.49 2.76 -1.10
CA ARG A 71 24.25 4.00 -1.40
C ARG A 71 23.32 5.16 -1.72
N LEU A 72 22.21 5.28 -1.00
CA LEU A 72 21.26 6.37 -1.13
C LEU A 72 21.83 7.64 -0.46
N LYS A 73 21.48 8.80 -1.01
CA LYS A 73 21.90 10.09 -0.45
C LYS A 73 21.02 10.45 0.74
N ARG A 74 21.59 10.55 1.94
CA ARG A 74 20.86 10.95 3.16
C ARG A 74 20.25 12.36 3.09
N SER A 75 20.77 13.22 2.18
CA SER A 75 20.22 14.57 1.93
C SER A 75 19.07 14.62 0.93
N ALA A 76 18.70 13.47 0.34
CA ALA A 76 17.55 13.39 -0.53
C ALA A 76 16.25 13.40 0.30
N PRO A 77 15.19 14.08 -0.17
CA PRO A 77 13.91 14.05 0.52
C PRO A 77 13.28 12.65 0.40
N VAL A 78 12.60 12.22 1.45
CA VAL A 78 11.96 10.90 1.57
C VAL A 78 10.46 11.06 1.58
N ALA A 79 9.76 10.21 0.83
CA ALA A 79 8.33 9.98 0.98
C ALA A 79 8.11 8.64 1.69
N THR A 80 7.21 8.62 2.66
CA THR A 80 6.73 7.41 3.33
C THR A 80 5.21 7.32 3.30
N ALA A 81 4.65 6.18 3.67
CA ALA A 81 3.20 5.99 3.69
C ALA A 81 2.72 5.36 4.99
N LEU A 82 1.45 5.60 5.28
CA LEU A 82 0.71 5.02 6.40
C LEU A 82 -0.43 4.14 5.88
N SER A 83 -0.79 3.12 6.65
CA SER A 83 -1.96 2.26 6.45
C SER A 83 -2.57 1.83 7.78
N GLY A 84 -3.67 1.06 7.72
CA GLY A 84 -4.35 0.50 8.88
C GLY A 84 -5.27 1.49 9.58
N HIS A 85 -5.74 1.14 10.79
CA HIS A 85 -6.87 1.83 11.44
C HIS A 85 -6.60 3.28 11.85
N SER A 86 -5.36 3.75 11.80
CA SER A 86 -5.01 5.16 12.07
C SER A 86 -5.20 6.05 10.86
N VAL A 87 -5.60 5.47 9.72
CA VAL A 87 -5.84 6.15 8.44
C VAL A 87 -7.28 5.92 8.00
N ILE A 88 -7.94 6.99 7.59
CA ILE A 88 -9.31 6.96 7.04
C ILE A 88 -9.26 7.58 5.66
N VAL A 89 -9.80 6.86 4.69
CA VAL A 89 -10.06 7.37 3.34
C VAL A 89 -11.53 7.17 3.05
N LYS A 90 -12.23 8.26 2.72
CA LYS A 90 -13.66 8.22 2.39
C LYS A 90 -14.00 9.17 1.25
N ARG A 91 -14.88 8.73 0.40
CA ARG A 91 -15.62 9.61 -0.51
C ARG A 91 -16.89 10.05 0.18
N ILE A 92 -17.11 11.35 0.25
CA ILE A 92 -18.29 11.96 0.82
C ILE A 92 -18.98 12.83 -0.23
N SER A 93 -20.29 12.96 -0.12
CA SER A 93 -21.10 13.79 -0.99
C SER A 93 -21.56 15.03 -0.22
N LEU A 94 -21.23 16.20 -0.73
CA LEU A 94 -21.55 17.50 -0.14
C LEU A 94 -22.33 18.35 -1.15
N PRO A 95 -23.15 19.32 -0.71
CA PRO A 95 -23.72 20.31 -1.61
C PRO A 95 -22.63 21.03 -2.40
N VAL A 96 -22.90 21.37 -3.67
CA VAL A 96 -21.96 22.14 -4.48
C VAL A 96 -21.64 23.48 -3.82
N MET A 97 -20.35 23.72 -3.58
CA MET A 97 -19.81 24.94 -2.99
C MET A 97 -18.46 25.27 -3.63
N THR A 98 -17.97 26.47 -3.38
CA THR A 98 -16.64 26.87 -3.84
C THR A 98 -15.54 26.21 -3.01
N GLU A 99 -14.31 26.14 -3.54
CA GLU A 99 -13.14 25.63 -2.77
C GLU A 99 -12.93 26.42 -1.45
N ALA A 100 -13.19 27.72 -1.45
CA ALA A 100 -13.04 28.57 -0.25
C ALA A 100 -14.09 28.18 0.81
N GLU A 101 -15.36 27.98 0.43
CA GLU A 101 -16.41 27.54 1.33
C GLU A 101 -16.12 26.12 1.87
N LEU A 102 -15.65 25.22 1.00
CA LEU A 102 -15.24 23.88 1.40
C LEU A 102 -14.07 23.92 2.41
N ALA A 103 -13.07 24.75 2.17
CA ALA A 103 -11.93 24.88 3.09
C ALA A 103 -12.34 25.34 4.50
N GLU A 104 -13.40 26.16 4.61
CA GLU A 104 -13.95 26.60 5.90
C GLU A 104 -14.81 25.54 6.59
N SER A 105 -15.56 24.74 5.80
CA SER A 105 -16.55 23.79 6.34
C SER A 105 -16.03 22.36 6.48
N ILE A 106 -15.00 21.96 5.74
CA ILE A 106 -14.57 20.55 5.61
C ILE A 106 -14.26 19.88 6.94
N ARG A 107 -13.75 20.59 7.93
CA ARG A 107 -13.48 20.01 9.27
C ARG A 107 -14.77 19.58 9.95
N TRP A 108 -15.83 20.37 9.88
CA TRP A 108 -17.14 20.06 10.43
C TRP A 108 -17.82 18.90 9.70
N GLU A 109 -17.73 18.91 8.38
CA GLU A 109 -18.23 17.82 7.55
C GLU A 109 -17.51 16.51 7.84
N ALA A 110 -16.18 16.57 8.03
CA ALA A 110 -15.33 15.40 8.30
C ALA A 110 -15.63 14.73 9.66
N GLU A 111 -16.03 15.47 10.68
CA GLU A 111 -16.36 14.92 12.01
C GLU A 111 -17.42 13.81 11.96
N GLN A 112 -18.35 13.86 10.99
CA GLN A 112 -19.39 12.84 10.84
C GLN A 112 -18.86 11.51 10.29
N TYR A 113 -17.68 11.51 9.67
CA TYR A 113 -17.11 10.38 8.95
C TYR A 113 -15.84 9.82 9.59
N ILE A 114 -15.17 10.60 10.44
CA ILE A 114 -13.92 10.24 11.09
C ILE A 114 -14.22 9.78 12.52
N PRO A 115 -13.88 8.52 12.89
CA PRO A 115 -14.15 7.98 14.23
C PRO A 115 -13.11 8.42 15.28
N PHE A 116 -12.40 9.51 15.05
CA PHE A 116 -11.39 10.10 15.91
C PHE A 116 -11.73 11.56 16.19
N ASP A 117 -11.18 12.11 17.28
CA ASP A 117 -11.25 13.55 17.48
C ASP A 117 -10.56 14.28 16.32
N ILE A 118 -11.26 15.25 15.74
CA ILE A 118 -10.76 16.01 14.58
C ILE A 118 -9.47 16.79 14.92
N GLU A 119 -9.25 17.11 16.19
CA GLU A 119 -8.04 17.76 16.65
C GLU A 119 -6.83 16.80 16.72
N ASP A 120 -7.07 15.48 16.77
CA ASP A 120 -6.03 14.45 16.84
C ASP A 120 -5.60 13.93 15.46
N VAL A 121 -6.21 14.42 14.38
CA VAL A 121 -5.90 14.00 13.01
C VAL A 121 -5.34 15.14 12.16
N ASN A 122 -4.50 14.76 11.18
CA ASN A 122 -4.26 15.57 10.00
C ASN A 122 -5.29 15.18 8.95
N LEU A 123 -5.97 16.21 8.43
CA LEU A 123 -7.02 16.09 7.43
C LEU A 123 -6.53 16.68 6.12
N ASP A 124 -6.76 15.95 5.04
CA ASP A 124 -6.58 16.42 3.66
C ASP A 124 -7.82 16.06 2.84
N TYR A 125 -8.07 16.79 1.76
CA TYR A 125 -9.23 16.55 0.92
C TYR A 125 -8.99 16.97 -0.53
N ARG A 126 -9.75 16.35 -1.43
CA ARG A 126 -9.72 16.67 -2.86
C ARG A 126 -11.13 16.60 -3.44
N ILE A 127 -11.53 17.62 -4.21
CA ILE A 127 -12.75 17.57 -5.02
C ILE A 127 -12.52 16.60 -6.19
N LEU A 128 -13.43 15.66 -6.36
CA LEU A 128 -13.40 14.68 -7.45
C LEU A 128 -14.20 15.23 -8.64
N GLU A 129 -13.48 15.71 -9.66
CA GLU A 129 -14.10 16.24 -10.87
C GLU A 129 -14.66 15.12 -11.76
N GLY A 130 -15.82 15.32 -12.35
CA GLY A 130 -16.38 14.46 -13.41
C GLY A 130 -16.98 13.12 -12.97
N SER A 131 -17.02 12.81 -11.69
CA SER A 131 -17.57 11.56 -11.18
C SER A 131 -18.70 11.77 -10.21
N SER A 132 -19.80 12.45 -10.62
CA SER A 132 -20.96 12.55 -9.71
C SER A 132 -21.72 11.21 -9.65
N LEU A 133 -21.31 10.33 -8.71
CA LEU A 133 -22.20 9.30 -8.18
C LEU A 133 -23.28 9.96 -7.29
N SER A 134 -23.04 11.19 -6.89
CA SER A 134 -23.96 12.07 -6.15
C SER A 134 -24.85 12.77 -7.14
N GLY A 135 -26.17 12.69 -6.98
CA GLY A 135 -27.15 13.30 -7.87
C GLY A 135 -26.96 14.80 -8.11
N GLU A 136 -27.78 15.40 -8.96
CA GLU A 136 -27.75 16.83 -9.29
C GLU A 136 -27.70 17.71 -8.03
N GLY A 137 -26.77 18.68 -7.99
CA GLY A 137 -26.61 19.64 -6.89
C GLY A 137 -25.60 19.24 -5.82
N ASN A 138 -24.96 18.07 -5.93
CA ASN A 138 -23.90 17.62 -5.02
C ASN A 138 -22.55 17.52 -5.73
N MET A 139 -21.48 17.62 -4.96
CA MET A 139 -20.10 17.34 -5.38
C MET A 139 -19.53 16.23 -4.53
N ASP A 140 -18.63 15.45 -5.12
CA ASP A 140 -17.90 14.40 -4.44
C ASP A 140 -16.55 14.91 -3.95
N VAL A 141 -16.26 14.63 -2.69
CA VAL A 141 -15.00 14.99 -2.05
C VAL A 141 -14.34 13.72 -1.53
N LEU A 142 -13.10 13.50 -1.92
CA LEU A 142 -12.23 12.53 -1.30
C LEU A 142 -11.68 13.14 -0.01
N LEU A 143 -11.93 12.47 1.10
CA LEU A 143 -11.47 12.86 2.42
C LEU A 143 -10.40 11.86 2.88
N ALA A 144 -9.25 12.36 3.31
CA ALA A 144 -8.16 11.57 3.87
C ALA A 144 -7.81 12.12 5.26
N ALA A 145 -7.75 11.23 6.25
CA ALA A 145 -7.37 11.60 7.61
C ALA A 145 -6.41 10.58 8.20
N ALA A 146 -5.39 11.05 8.91
CA ALA A 146 -4.44 10.19 9.62
C ALA A 146 -4.19 10.75 11.02
N LYS A 147 -4.08 9.87 12.02
CA LYS A 147 -3.75 10.27 13.38
C LYS A 147 -2.39 10.96 13.42
N LYS A 148 -2.32 12.13 14.08
CA LYS A 148 -1.10 12.91 14.25
C LYS A 148 0.00 12.10 14.96
N GLU A 149 -0.37 11.32 15.98
CA GLU A 149 0.54 10.42 16.69
C GLU A 149 1.25 9.48 15.71
N LYS A 150 0.49 8.78 14.88
CA LYS A 150 1.02 7.85 13.88
C LYS A 150 1.98 8.53 12.89
N ILE A 151 1.60 9.73 12.40
CA ILE A 151 2.46 10.51 11.51
C ILE A 151 3.77 10.87 12.22
N ASN A 152 3.68 11.33 13.48
CA ASN A 152 4.85 11.74 14.26
C ASN A 152 5.79 10.57 14.54
N ASP A 153 5.27 9.36 14.81
CA ASP A 153 6.09 8.17 15.04
C ASP A 153 6.91 7.82 13.78
N TYR A 154 6.26 7.77 12.62
CA TYR A 154 6.94 7.47 11.36
C TYR A 154 7.95 8.55 10.95
N VAL A 155 7.57 9.82 11.06
CA VAL A 155 8.49 10.95 10.83
C VAL A 155 9.63 10.93 11.85
N GLY A 156 9.35 10.56 13.10
CA GLY A 156 10.32 10.45 14.18
C GLY A 156 11.43 9.44 13.87
N VAL A 157 11.10 8.22 13.47
CA VAL A 157 12.10 7.18 13.13
C VAL A 157 12.89 7.53 11.87
N ILE A 158 12.27 8.19 10.87
CA ILE A 158 12.97 8.67 9.68
C ILE A 158 13.99 9.75 10.06
N ASN A 159 13.61 10.72 10.91
CA ASN A 159 14.50 11.75 11.41
C ASN A 159 15.62 11.17 12.29
N GLN A 160 15.31 10.17 13.14
CA GLN A 160 16.28 9.44 13.94
C GLN A 160 17.30 8.69 13.06
N ALA A 161 16.88 8.21 11.88
CA ALA A 161 17.78 7.64 10.89
C ALA A 161 18.68 8.69 10.19
N GLY A 162 18.53 9.97 10.50
CA GLY A 162 19.30 11.08 9.89
C GLY A 162 18.78 11.47 8.50
N LEU A 163 17.52 11.20 8.21
CA LEU A 163 16.84 11.49 6.94
C LEU A 163 15.80 12.60 7.13
N ASN A 164 15.27 13.12 6.01
CA ASN A 164 14.23 14.15 6.02
C ASN A 164 12.94 13.58 5.40
N ALA A 165 11.92 13.32 6.22
CA ALA A 165 10.59 13.00 5.76
C ALA A 165 9.93 14.24 5.14
N SER A 166 9.81 14.26 3.83
CA SER A 166 9.25 15.39 3.07
C SER A 166 7.78 15.21 2.77
N THR A 167 7.32 13.96 2.66
CA THR A 167 5.94 13.61 2.33
C THR A 167 5.53 12.38 3.13
N VAL A 168 4.35 12.44 3.72
CA VAL A 168 3.67 11.28 4.32
C VAL A 168 2.40 11.06 3.53
N ASP A 169 2.33 9.93 2.83
CA ASP A 169 1.22 9.54 1.97
C ASP A 169 0.38 8.43 2.63
N ILE A 170 -0.63 7.97 1.93
CA ILE A 170 -1.42 6.77 2.28
C ILE A 170 -0.97 5.63 1.38
N ALA A 171 -0.71 4.44 1.95
CA ALA A 171 -0.19 3.29 1.22
C ALA A 171 -1.07 2.89 0.03
N ALA A 172 -2.40 2.98 0.17
CA ALA A 172 -3.35 2.72 -0.91
C ALA A 172 -3.17 3.70 -2.10
N PHE A 173 -2.89 4.97 -1.84
CA PHE A 173 -2.64 5.96 -2.89
C PHE A 173 -1.28 5.73 -3.56
N ALA A 174 -0.26 5.40 -2.76
CA ALA A 174 1.04 5.04 -3.32
C ALA A 174 0.94 3.79 -4.22
N MET A 175 0.23 2.74 -3.79
CA MET A 175 -0.04 1.56 -4.62
C MET A 175 -0.76 1.92 -5.92
N GLN A 176 -1.78 2.78 -5.85
CA GLN A 176 -2.49 3.28 -7.04
C GLN A 176 -1.55 4.03 -7.98
N ASN A 177 -0.70 4.94 -7.48
CA ASN A 177 0.29 5.66 -8.30
C ASN A 177 1.22 4.69 -9.04
N ALA A 178 1.66 3.61 -8.36
CA ALA A 178 2.48 2.57 -8.99
C ALA A 178 1.70 1.81 -10.08
N PHE A 179 0.41 1.53 -9.85
CA PHE A 179 -0.47 0.92 -10.84
C PHE A 179 -0.65 1.81 -12.06
N GLU A 180 -1.06 3.06 -11.89
CA GLU A 180 -1.30 4.02 -12.98
C GLU A 180 -0.05 4.27 -13.85
N ALA A 181 1.13 4.28 -13.24
CA ALA A 181 2.38 4.44 -13.98
C ALA A 181 2.73 3.23 -14.86
N ASN A 182 2.19 2.05 -14.57
CA ASN A 182 2.59 0.79 -15.19
C ASN A 182 1.51 0.10 -16.02
N TYR A 183 0.24 0.43 -15.80
CA TYR A 183 -0.90 -0.21 -16.46
C TYR A 183 -1.77 0.80 -17.17
N ASP A 184 -2.41 0.36 -18.23
CA ASP A 184 -3.47 1.08 -18.91
C ASP A 184 -4.80 0.44 -18.50
N PHE A 185 -5.88 1.20 -18.50
CA PHE A 185 -7.22 0.75 -18.13
C PHE A 185 -8.28 1.32 -19.06
N GLU A 186 -9.38 0.60 -19.23
CA GLU A 186 -10.52 1.04 -20.01
C GLU A 186 -11.46 1.95 -19.18
N PRO A 187 -12.18 2.89 -19.80
CA PRO A 187 -13.00 3.89 -19.09
C PRO A 187 -14.09 3.31 -18.18
N ASP A 188 -14.50 2.08 -18.42
CA ASP A 188 -15.59 1.42 -17.69
C ASP A 188 -15.16 0.13 -16.96
N GLN A 189 -13.85 -0.08 -16.87
CA GLN A 189 -13.27 -1.25 -16.20
C GLN A 189 -13.30 -1.12 -14.68
N VAL A 190 -13.68 -2.20 -13.99
CA VAL A 190 -13.60 -2.34 -12.53
C VAL A 190 -12.36 -3.16 -12.17
N ILE A 191 -11.41 -2.52 -11.49
CA ILE A 191 -10.14 -3.14 -11.08
C ILE A 191 -10.04 -3.13 -9.56
N GLY A 192 -9.70 -4.28 -8.98
CA GLY A 192 -9.29 -4.40 -7.59
C GLY A 192 -7.77 -4.34 -7.47
N LEU A 193 -7.25 -3.52 -6.56
CA LEU A 193 -5.87 -3.54 -6.12
C LEU A 193 -5.86 -4.01 -4.66
N VAL A 194 -5.09 -5.05 -4.36
CA VAL A 194 -5.00 -5.59 -2.99
C VAL A 194 -3.53 -5.76 -2.60
N ASP A 195 -3.11 -5.00 -1.60
CA ASP A 195 -1.82 -5.16 -0.95
C ASP A 195 -2.00 -6.04 0.29
N ILE A 196 -1.46 -7.28 0.26
CA ILE A 196 -1.56 -8.22 1.37
C ILE A 196 -0.24 -8.17 2.15
N GLY A 197 -0.22 -7.35 3.18
CA GLY A 197 0.92 -7.16 4.08
C GLY A 197 1.07 -8.27 5.12
N ALA A 198 1.88 -8.04 6.15
CA ALA A 198 2.05 -8.98 7.26
C ALA A 198 0.86 -8.95 8.24
N ALA A 199 0.41 -7.78 8.67
CA ALA A 199 -0.69 -7.61 9.62
C ALA A 199 -1.99 -7.14 8.96
N VAL A 200 -1.90 -6.28 7.94
CA VAL A 200 -3.04 -5.60 7.31
C VAL A 200 -3.03 -5.86 5.81
N SER A 201 -4.23 -6.01 5.25
CA SER A 201 -4.42 -5.96 3.80
C SER A 201 -5.22 -4.72 3.42
N SER A 202 -4.72 -3.98 2.42
CA SER A 202 -5.36 -2.77 1.88
C SER A 202 -6.04 -3.09 0.56
N ILE A 203 -7.33 -2.80 0.46
CA ILE A 203 -8.16 -3.05 -0.73
C ILE A 203 -8.56 -1.71 -1.33
N THR A 204 -8.26 -1.51 -2.59
CA THR A 204 -8.68 -0.34 -3.39
C THR A 204 -9.47 -0.81 -4.60
N VAL A 205 -10.63 -0.22 -4.84
CA VAL A 205 -11.44 -0.47 -6.04
C VAL A 205 -11.35 0.73 -6.96
N LEU A 206 -10.94 0.49 -8.20
CA LEU A 206 -10.90 1.49 -9.27
C LEU A 206 -12.06 1.26 -10.24
N PHE A 207 -12.68 2.33 -10.68
CA PHE A 207 -13.63 2.35 -11.79
C PHE A 207 -13.21 3.37 -12.82
N GLY A 208 -12.98 2.93 -14.05
CA GLY A 208 -12.46 3.79 -15.11
C GLY A 208 -11.15 4.49 -14.74
N GLY A 209 -10.29 3.82 -13.98
CA GLY A 209 -9.01 4.36 -13.49
C GLY A 209 -9.10 5.30 -12.28
N THR A 210 -10.30 5.63 -11.82
CA THR A 210 -10.48 6.46 -10.62
C THR A 210 -10.76 5.57 -9.41
N SER A 211 -10.06 5.80 -8.30
CA SER A 211 -10.37 5.10 -7.05
C SER A 211 -11.72 5.54 -6.51
N VAL A 212 -12.57 4.58 -6.24
CA VAL A 212 -13.95 4.81 -5.80
C VAL A 212 -14.25 4.22 -4.43
N TYR A 213 -13.43 3.27 -3.96
CA TYR A 213 -13.60 2.67 -2.65
C TYR A 213 -12.27 2.18 -2.07
N TRP A 214 -12.09 2.31 -0.76
CA TRP A 214 -10.90 1.89 -0.01
C TRP A 214 -11.32 1.19 1.27
N ARG A 215 -10.61 0.13 1.62
CA ARG A 215 -10.81 -0.56 2.89
C ARG A 215 -9.54 -1.28 3.32
N ASP A 216 -9.13 -1.05 4.56
CA ASP A 216 -8.13 -1.86 5.22
C ASP A 216 -8.82 -2.96 6.05
N ILE A 217 -8.26 -4.16 6.02
CA ILE A 217 -8.70 -5.30 6.80
C ILE A 217 -7.53 -5.84 7.62
N ASN A 218 -7.81 -6.27 8.86
CA ASN A 218 -6.80 -6.78 9.81
C ASN A 218 -6.54 -8.28 9.57
N ILE A 219 -6.27 -8.63 8.32
CA ILE A 219 -5.86 -9.96 7.91
C ILE A 219 -4.66 -9.81 7.00
N GLY A 220 -3.60 -10.59 7.27
CA GLY A 220 -2.38 -10.58 6.49
C GLY A 220 -1.56 -11.85 6.72
N GLY A 221 -0.26 -11.78 6.47
CA GLY A 221 0.66 -12.90 6.58
C GLY A 221 0.78 -13.51 7.96
N ASN A 222 0.54 -12.71 9.01
CA ASN A 222 0.64 -13.17 10.39
C ASN A 222 -0.40 -14.23 10.71
N GLN A 223 -1.63 -14.13 10.17
CA GLN A 223 -2.66 -15.15 10.37
C GLN A 223 -2.25 -16.53 9.83
N TYR A 224 -1.52 -16.56 8.72
CA TYR A 224 -0.96 -17.83 8.23
C TYR A 224 0.06 -18.40 9.18
N THR A 225 0.97 -17.56 9.67
CA THR A 225 2.02 -17.95 10.60
C THR A 225 1.43 -18.48 11.90
N ASP A 226 0.45 -17.76 12.46
CA ASP A 226 -0.26 -18.15 13.68
C ASP A 226 -1.04 -19.46 13.51
N ALA A 227 -1.74 -19.63 12.38
CA ALA A 227 -2.46 -20.87 12.07
C ALA A 227 -1.51 -22.07 11.94
N ILE A 228 -0.39 -21.90 11.24
CA ILE A 228 0.63 -22.96 11.08
C ILE A 228 1.26 -23.30 12.44
N GLN A 229 1.63 -22.31 13.26
CA GLN A 229 2.17 -22.53 14.60
C GLN A 229 1.20 -23.35 15.45
N LYS A 230 -0.06 -22.97 15.46
CA LYS A 230 -1.10 -23.60 16.27
C LYS A 230 -1.41 -25.04 15.85
N GLU A 231 -1.51 -25.27 14.54
CA GLU A 231 -1.93 -26.58 14.00
C GLU A 231 -0.78 -27.59 13.95
N LEU A 232 0.44 -27.13 13.70
CA LEU A 232 1.60 -28.00 13.53
C LEU A 232 2.56 -27.93 14.72
N ASN A 233 2.26 -27.11 15.75
CA ASN A 233 3.10 -26.89 16.93
C ASN A 233 4.55 -26.48 16.59
N LEU A 234 4.69 -25.57 15.62
CA LEU A 234 5.97 -25.02 15.17
C LEU A 234 6.32 -23.71 15.87
N SER A 235 7.61 -23.34 15.88
CA SER A 235 8.02 -21.98 16.24
C SER A 235 7.57 -20.99 15.18
N GLY A 236 7.51 -19.68 15.50
CA GLY A 236 7.18 -18.63 14.54
C GLY A 236 8.10 -18.60 13.34
N GLU A 237 9.41 -18.80 13.57
CA GLU A 237 10.42 -18.86 12.49
C GLU A 237 10.18 -20.06 11.56
N GLN A 238 9.93 -21.23 12.13
CA GLN A 238 9.60 -22.43 11.36
C GLN A 238 8.30 -22.27 10.57
N ALA A 239 7.28 -21.67 11.18
CA ALA A 239 6.00 -21.40 10.51
C ALA A 239 6.18 -20.43 9.32
N GLU A 240 7.02 -19.39 9.46
CA GLU A 240 7.37 -18.48 8.37
C GLU A 240 8.10 -19.19 7.22
N GLN A 241 9.05 -20.07 7.54
CA GLN A 241 9.78 -20.87 6.54
C GLN A 241 8.81 -21.76 5.75
N VAL A 242 7.97 -22.53 6.44
CA VAL A 242 7.00 -23.42 5.82
C VAL A 242 5.97 -22.66 5.00
N LYS A 243 5.50 -21.50 5.49
CA LYS A 243 4.60 -20.60 4.76
C LYS A 243 5.18 -20.18 3.40
N ARG A 244 6.49 -19.97 3.35
CA ARG A 244 7.22 -19.62 2.11
C ARG A 244 7.52 -20.81 1.21
N GLY A 245 7.11 -22.03 1.61
CA GLY A 245 7.37 -23.25 0.86
C GLY A 245 8.73 -23.88 1.13
N GLU A 246 9.45 -23.47 2.19
CA GLU A 246 10.69 -24.10 2.61
C GLU A 246 10.38 -25.43 3.30
N GLU A 247 11.19 -26.44 3.03
CA GLU A 247 11.06 -27.76 3.66
C GLU A 247 11.62 -27.74 5.09
N ILE A 248 10.86 -28.32 6.03
CA ILE A 248 11.27 -28.52 7.41
C ILE A 248 11.16 -30.03 7.74
N ASP A 249 12.19 -30.57 8.36
CA ASP A 249 12.22 -31.98 8.78
C ASP A 249 11.02 -32.32 9.66
N GLY A 250 10.30 -33.38 9.28
CA GLY A 250 9.13 -33.87 10.00
C GLY A 250 7.82 -33.12 9.71
N VAL A 251 7.80 -32.13 8.81
CA VAL A 251 6.60 -31.39 8.40
C VAL A 251 6.34 -31.59 6.92
N PRO A 252 5.55 -32.59 6.51
CA PRO A 252 5.13 -32.75 5.12
C PRO A 252 4.34 -31.54 4.63
N TYR A 253 4.71 -30.98 3.47
CA TYR A 253 4.06 -29.79 2.94
C TYR A 253 2.56 -29.97 2.67
N GLU A 254 2.11 -31.21 2.43
CA GLU A 254 0.71 -31.57 2.28
C GLU A 254 -0.13 -31.27 3.53
N GLN A 255 0.48 -31.21 4.72
CA GLN A 255 -0.21 -30.82 5.95
C GLN A 255 -0.37 -29.30 6.06
N VAL A 256 0.48 -28.54 5.39
CA VAL A 256 0.48 -27.07 5.39
C VAL A 256 -0.57 -26.50 4.43
N LEU A 257 -0.75 -27.15 3.27
CA LEU A 257 -1.66 -26.66 2.22
C LEU A 257 -3.10 -26.39 2.70
N PRO A 258 -3.76 -27.26 3.49
CA PRO A 258 -5.11 -26.97 3.99
C PRO A 258 -5.15 -25.73 4.89
N ILE A 259 -4.10 -25.52 5.71
CA ILE A 259 -3.99 -24.36 6.59
C ILE A 259 -3.88 -23.07 5.77
N LEU A 260 -2.99 -23.08 4.76
CA LEU A 260 -2.82 -21.94 3.85
C LEU A 260 -4.15 -21.65 3.12
N SER A 261 -4.83 -22.68 2.64
CA SER A 261 -6.11 -22.51 1.93
C SER A 261 -7.18 -21.87 2.82
N ALA A 262 -7.30 -22.30 4.08
CA ALA A 262 -8.30 -21.76 5.02
C ALA A 262 -8.11 -20.26 5.24
N VAL A 263 -6.87 -19.79 5.47
CA VAL A 263 -6.60 -18.37 5.65
C VAL A 263 -6.78 -17.59 4.34
N SER A 264 -6.41 -18.17 3.19
CA SER A 264 -6.68 -17.55 1.87
C SER A 264 -8.18 -17.36 1.63
N ASP A 265 -9.00 -18.31 2.08
CA ASP A 265 -10.47 -18.23 2.00
C ASP A 265 -11.04 -17.13 2.89
N ASP A 266 -10.45 -16.89 4.07
CA ASP A 266 -10.84 -15.77 4.94
C ASP A 266 -10.54 -14.41 4.28
N ILE A 267 -9.34 -14.26 3.70
CA ILE A 267 -8.97 -13.06 2.93
C ILE A 267 -9.93 -12.88 1.76
N GLY A 268 -10.18 -13.94 0.99
CA GLY A 268 -11.12 -13.90 -0.14
C GLY A 268 -12.54 -13.50 0.27
N THR A 269 -12.97 -13.94 1.46
CA THR A 269 -14.29 -13.55 2.01
C THR A 269 -14.34 -12.04 2.31
N GLU A 270 -13.29 -11.46 2.87
CA GLU A 270 -13.26 -10.02 3.16
C GLU A 270 -13.15 -9.18 1.87
N ILE A 271 -12.40 -9.65 0.87
CA ILE A 271 -12.36 -9.01 -0.45
C ILE A 271 -13.75 -9.03 -1.09
N GLN A 272 -14.44 -10.19 -1.07
CA GLN A 272 -15.79 -10.32 -1.61
C GLN A 272 -16.77 -9.35 -0.93
N LYS A 273 -16.77 -9.28 0.41
CA LYS A 273 -17.60 -8.32 1.16
C LYS A 273 -17.34 -6.87 0.74
N THR A 274 -16.07 -6.53 0.48
CA THR A 274 -15.66 -5.20 0.03
C THR A 274 -16.22 -4.88 -1.36
N LEU A 275 -16.15 -5.83 -2.28
CA LEU A 275 -16.70 -5.70 -3.62
C LEU A 275 -18.24 -5.64 -3.62
N ASP A 276 -18.89 -6.43 -2.78
CA ASP A 276 -20.35 -6.42 -2.63
C ASP A 276 -20.84 -5.07 -2.07
N PHE A 277 -20.10 -4.50 -1.10
CA PHE A 277 -20.40 -3.17 -0.59
C PHE A 277 -20.18 -2.09 -1.67
N PHE A 278 -19.08 -2.17 -2.42
CA PHE A 278 -18.86 -1.27 -3.56
C PHE A 278 -20.02 -1.30 -4.56
N LYS A 279 -20.52 -2.48 -4.95
CA LYS A 279 -21.68 -2.62 -5.85
C LYS A 279 -22.91 -1.88 -5.31
N GLN A 280 -23.18 -1.99 -4.01
CA GLN A 280 -24.33 -1.33 -3.38
C GLN A 280 -24.24 0.20 -3.43
N ILE A 281 -23.05 0.78 -3.16
CA ILE A 281 -22.88 2.23 -3.10
C ILE A 281 -22.71 2.87 -4.48
N SER A 282 -22.19 2.13 -5.46
CA SER A 282 -21.96 2.66 -6.81
C SER A 282 -23.13 2.49 -7.77
N ALA A 283 -24.18 1.81 -7.32
CA ALA A 283 -25.34 1.44 -8.16
C ALA A 283 -24.94 0.78 -9.50
N THR A 284 -23.78 0.11 -9.54
CA THR A 284 -23.29 -0.58 -10.71
C THR A 284 -23.54 -2.08 -10.59
N GLU A 285 -24.05 -2.68 -11.66
CA GLU A 285 -24.15 -4.13 -11.77
C GLU A 285 -22.87 -4.78 -12.30
N ARG A 286 -21.83 -3.96 -12.58
CA ARG A 286 -20.56 -4.47 -13.11
C ARG A 286 -19.83 -5.33 -12.09
N LEU A 287 -19.32 -6.42 -12.59
CA LEU A 287 -18.45 -7.33 -11.84
C LEU A 287 -17.02 -6.81 -11.85
N LEU A 288 -16.20 -7.36 -10.99
CA LEU A 288 -14.76 -7.15 -11.01
C LEU A 288 -14.19 -7.74 -12.31
N ASP A 289 -13.54 -6.92 -13.12
CA ASP A 289 -12.91 -7.40 -14.36
C ASP A 289 -11.54 -8.05 -14.05
N ARG A 290 -10.77 -7.43 -13.13
CA ARG A 290 -9.44 -7.91 -12.78
C ARG A 290 -9.05 -7.52 -11.36
N LEU A 291 -8.33 -8.42 -10.69
CA LEU A 291 -7.71 -8.20 -9.38
C LEU A 291 -6.19 -8.23 -9.51
N TYR A 292 -5.51 -7.22 -9.02
CA TYR A 292 -4.07 -7.21 -8.89
C TYR A 292 -3.66 -7.33 -7.43
N LEU A 293 -2.79 -8.29 -7.14
CA LEU A 293 -2.27 -8.56 -5.80
C LEU A 293 -0.84 -8.04 -5.69
N CYS A 294 -0.51 -7.45 -4.56
CA CYS A 294 0.85 -7.16 -4.14
C CYS A 294 1.02 -7.40 -2.64
N GLY A 295 2.20 -7.11 -2.11
CA GLY A 295 2.57 -7.44 -0.74
C GLY A 295 3.22 -8.82 -0.61
N GLY A 296 3.94 -9.02 0.49
CA GLY A 296 4.68 -10.26 0.72
C GLY A 296 3.80 -11.51 0.76
N THR A 297 2.61 -11.37 1.30
CA THR A 297 1.65 -12.46 1.47
C THR A 297 0.95 -12.85 0.16
N ALA A 298 0.93 -11.97 -0.84
CA ALA A 298 0.37 -12.29 -2.17
C ALA A 298 1.08 -13.47 -2.88
N GLN A 299 2.27 -13.86 -2.39
CA GLN A 299 3.06 -14.96 -2.93
C GLN A 299 2.75 -16.31 -2.27
N VAL A 300 1.84 -16.37 -1.30
CA VAL A 300 1.41 -17.64 -0.69
C VAL A 300 0.85 -18.55 -1.79
N VAL A 301 1.24 -19.83 -1.72
CA VAL A 301 0.86 -20.82 -2.74
C VAL A 301 -0.65 -20.90 -2.89
N ASN A 302 -1.13 -21.03 -4.13
CA ASN A 302 -2.53 -21.09 -4.52
C ASN A 302 -3.40 -19.86 -4.19
N MET A 303 -2.81 -18.75 -3.65
CA MET A 303 -3.56 -17.52 -3.36
C MET A 303 -4.28 -16.97 -4.59
N LYS A 304 -3.56 -16.85 -5.68
CA LYS A 304 -4.09 -16.32 -6.94
C LYS A 304 -5.25 -17.16 -7.49
N GLU A 305 -5.09 -18.47 -7.50
CA GLU A 305 -6.09 -19.42 -8.00
C GLU A 305 -7.32 -19.45 -7.07
N SER A 306 -7.12 -19.43 -5.76
CA SER A 306 -8.21 -19.41 -4.77
C SER A 306 -9.06 -18.15 -4.93
N LEU A 307 -8.43 -16.97 -5.01
CA LEU A 307 -9.13 -15.71 -5.21
C LEU A 307 -9.82 -15.64 -6.57
N GLY A 308 -9.18 -16.09 -7.65
CA GLY A 308 -9.76 -16.12 -8.98
C GLY A 308 -11.04 -16.95 -9.05
N ASN A 309 -11.02 -18.14 -8.46
CA ASN A 309 -12.20 -19.03 -8.40
C ASN A 309 -13.34 -18.44 -7.54
N ARG A 310 -12.99 -17.79 -6.42
CA ARG A 310 -13.99 -17.20 -5.52
C ARG A 310 -14.66 -15.97 -6.09
N LEU A 311 -13.88 -15.09 -6.72
CA LEU A 311 -14.35 -13.79 -7.19
C LEU A 311 -14.87 -13.81 -8.63
N ASP A 312 -14.70 -14.94 -9.32
CA ASP A 312 -15.00 -15.10 -10.76
C ASP A 312 -14.34 -13.99 -11.59
N ALA A 313 -13.06 -13.74 -11.32
CA ALA A 313 -12.28 -12.67 -11.91
C ALA A 313 -10.85 -13.12 -12.24
N GLU A 314 -10.23 -12.46 -13.21
CA GLU A 314 -8.81 -12.66 -13.50
C GLU A 314 -7.95 -12.03 -12.39
N VAL A 315 -7.05 -12.83 -11.79
CA VAL A 315 -6.18 -12.41 -10.69
C VAL A 315 -4.72 -12.47 -11.15
N ASP A 316 -3.99 -11.37 -11.00
CA ASP A 316 -2.57 -11.24 -11.33
C ASP A 316 -1.76 -10.60 -10.22
N LEU A 317 -0.43 -10.82 -10.22
CA LEU A 317 0.47 -10.05 -9.38
C LEU A 317 0.71 -8.68 -10.01
N LEU A 318 0.61 -7.64 -9.19
CA LEU A 318 0.97 -6.27 -9.58
C LEU A 318 2.48 -6.19 -9.81
N ASN A 319 2.89 -5.85 -11.03
CA ASN A 319 4.28 -5.56 -11.33
C ASN A 319 4.51 -4.03 -11.40
N PRO A 320 5.06 -3.40 -10.36
CA PRO A 320 5.27 -1.96 -10.32
C PRO A 320 6.44 -1.49 -11.20
N PHE A 321 7.13 -2.41 -11.87
CA PHE A 321 8.25 -2.13 -12.79
C PHE A 321 7.93 -2.45 -14.25
N ARG A 322 6.66 -2.71 -14.60
CA ARG A 322 6.26 -3.15 -15.95
C ARG A 322 6.69 -2.16 -17.06
N LYS A 323 6.55 -0.85 -16.78
CA LYS A 323 6.96 0.25 -17.68
C LYS A 323 8.18 1.04 -17.15
N ILE A 324 8.75 0.60 -16.01
CA ILE A 324 9.90 1.24 -15.36
C ILE A 324 11.13 0.38 -15.60
N SER A 325 12.05 0.86 -16.42
CA SER A 325 13.25 0.08 -16.78
C SER A 325 14.35 0.18 -15.71
N PRO A 326 15.15 -0.87 -15.50
CA PRO A 326 16.34 -0.80 -14.64
C PRO A 326 17.40 0.12 -15.23
N SER A 327 18.13 0.83 -14.36
CA SER A 327 19.28 1.65 -14.75
C SER A 327 20.36 1.60 -13.66
N GLY A 328 21.54 1.16 -14.06
CA GLY A 328 22.66 1.02 -13.14
C GLY A 328 22.86 -0.40 -12.59
N ARG A 329 23.91 -0.56 -11.78
CA ARG A 329 24.27 -1.87 -11.19
C ARG A 329 23.48 -2.21 -9.94
N GLU A 330 22.98 -1.18 -9.25
CA GLU A 330 22.21 -1.31 -8.00
C GLU A 330 20.75 -1.73 -8.22
N ALA A 331 20.28 -1.73 -9.49
CA ALA A 331 18.95 -2.19 -9.89
C ALA A 331 19.09 -3.40 -10.83
N SER A 332 19.64 -4.52 -10.31
CA SER A 332 19.79 -5.72 -11.12
C SER A 332 18.42 -6.35 -11.45
N PRO A 333 18.28 -7.05 -12.59
CA PRO A 333 17.04 -7.76 -12.92
C PRO A 333 16.60 -8.78 -11.86
N GLU A 334 17.57 -9.44 -11.21
CA GLU A 334 17.31 -10.42 -10.16
C GLU A 334 16.64 -9.73 -8.94
N LEU A 335 17.23 -8.61 -8.49
CA LEU A 335 16.69 -7.84 -7.35
C LEU A 335 15.32 -7.22 -7.68
N ILE A 336 15.11 -6.78 -8.92
CA ILE A 336 13.80 -6.29 -9.38
C ILE A 336 12.76 -7.41 -9.32
N ASN A 337 13.08 -8.60 -9.79
CA ASN A 337 12.19 -9.74 -9.75
C ASN A 337 11.88 -10.18 -8.32
N GLU A 338 12.87 -10.17 -7.43
CA GLU A 338 12.70 -10.46 -6.01
C GLU A 338 11.77 -9.45 -5.33
N MET A 339 11.97 -8.15 -5.59
CA MET A 339 11.20 -7.09 -4.95
C MET A 339 9.85 -6.80 -5.62
N MET A 340 9.63 -7.27 -6.84
CA MET A 340 8.44 -6.96 -7.64
C MET A 340 7.13 -7.15 -6.87
N PRO A 341 6.90 -8.24 -6.13
CA PRO A 341 5.63 -8.42 -5.43
C PRO A 341 5.42 -7.46 -4.26
N THR A 342 6.49 -6.91 -3.70
CA THR A 342 6.47 -6.13 -2.45
C THR A 342 6.80 -4.64 -2.61
N ALA A 343 7.20 -4.21 -3.81
CA ALA A 343 7.73 -2.86 -4.01
C ALA A 343 6.66 -1.82 -4.41
N SER A 344 5.38 -2.20 -4.56
CA SER A 344 4.34 -1.32 -5.13
C SER A 344 4.19 -0.01 -4.37
N VAL A 345 4.17 -0.05 -3.04
CA VAL A 345 4.08 1.16 -2.21
C VAL A 345 5.34 2.02 -2.36
N ALA A 346 6.54 1.42 -2.25
CA ALA A 346 7.80 2.15 -2.37
C ALA A 346 7.98 2.78 -3.77
N VAL A 347 7.55 2.11 -4.84
CA VAL A 347 7.55 2.65 -6.21
C VAL A 347 6.59 3.83 -6.32
N GLY A 348 5.36 3.68 -5.83
CA GLY A 348 4.36 4.75 -5.87
C GLY A 348 4.79 5.99 -5.09
N LEU A 349 5.45 5.81 -3.95
CA LEU A 349 6.06 6.91 -3.18
C LEU A 349 7.18 7.61 -3.96
N ALA A 350 8.03 6.83 -4.66
CA ALA A 350 9.12 7.39 -5.45
C ALA A 350 8.65 8.13 -6.71
N LEU A 351 7.42 7.92 -7.16
CA LEU A 351 6.77 8.66 -8.26
C LEU A 351 6.29 10.05 -7.81
N ARG A 352 6.10 10.28 -6.51
CA ARG A 352 5.73 11.59 -5.96
C ARG A 352 6.82 12.63 -6.17
N LYS A 353 6.42 13.88 -6.23
CA LYS A 353 7.32 15.04 -6.28
C LYS A 353 7.18 15.88 -5.01
N VAL A 354 8.22 16.62 -4.67
CA VAL A 354 8.16 17.53 -3.51
C VAL A 354 7.11 18.62 -3.79
N GLY A 355 6.09 18.66 -2.93
CA GLY A 355 4.99 19.65 -3.01
C GLY A 355 3.74 19.16 -3.74
N ASP A 356 3.70 17.83 -4.09
CA ASP A 356 2.47 17.21 -4.60
C ASP A 356 1.42 17.13 -3.49
#